data_3cedb13b1e57bd1c08787d688e6e5174
#
_entry.id   3cedb13b1e57bd1c08787d688e6e5174
#
_cell.length_a   1.000
_cell.length_b   1.000
_cell.length_c   1.000
_cell.angle_alpha   90.00
_cell.angle_beta   90.00
_cell.angle_gamma   90.00
#
_symmetry.space_group_name_H-M   'P 1'
#
loop_
_entity.id
_entity.type
_entity.pdbx_description
1 polymer ?
#
loop_
_entity_poly.entity_id
_entity_poly.type
_entity_poly.pdbx_seq_one_letter_code
_entity_poly.pdbx_strand_id
1 'polypeptide(L)'
;MAPRAASEPTTQRGVAGFATDRAEGRADTVRYDDWGVRSPQWAGLRSVSTSVCGVPVHYVRSEPVSAAAHDAPVHLLVPPMTGSASMWIDLVPHLRRLGPVIAVDLPGTITGHSGAPYRRGPRADLDARFVSAFIRQLRLEGQVVLHGWSTGGLVAALAAGMPETTRGVVLVAPALPWRRASAAEALGWQTLGRLAVAAGPPTARIVLRLAGRRILDAKRAAIKDAGAVSGGRTAVVGGDPGRVSRAQVDLWLEGLEAAREHPERLAGTATAFASALQAMFITQRQTNEALDSVQVPVLVLWGRDDPLVDTTSLTQHARRPGWTPRPIDEVGHLLPVEAPDLCAQAVGQWLTDAGA
;
A
#
# COMPACT_ATOMS: atom_id res chain seq x y z
N MET A 1 42.16 38.09 25.24
CA MET A 1 41.31 38.04 24.02
C MET A 1 41.69 36.79 23.26
N ALA A 2 40.91 35.71 23.38
CA ALA A 2 41.10 34.49 22.63
C ALA A 2 39.96 34.35 21.63
N PRO A 3 40.21 33.93 20.38
CA PRO A 3 39.13 33.82 19.36
C PRO A 3 38.28 32.58 19.58
N ARG A 4 36.97 32.77 19.38
CA ARG A 4 35.93 31.74 19.38
C ARG A 4 36.21 30.75 18.25
N ALA A 5 36.16 29.44 18.58
CA ALA A 5 36.12 28.37 17.64
C ALA A 5 34.74 28.34 16.95
N ALA A 6 34.74 28.33 15.63
CA ALA A 6 33.55 28.13 14.81
C ALA A 6 33.12 26.66 14.89
N SER A 7 31.83 26.42 15.22
CA SER A 7 31.18 25.11 15.17
C SER A 7 30.97 24.70 13.70
N GLU A 8 31.56 23.58 13.30
CA GLU A 8 31.31 22.93 12.03
C GLU A 8 29.88 22.40 11.96
N PRO A 9 29.19 22.47 10.81
CA PRO A 9 27.88 21.89 10.65
C PRO A 9 27.97 20.37 10.60
N THR A 10 27.22 19.71 11.47
CA THR A 10 27.04 18.25 11.50
C THR A 10 26.48 17.77 10.16
N THR A 11 27.29 17.10 9.38
CA THR A 11 26.88 16.41 8.15
C THR A 11 25.84 15.35 8.49
N GLN A 12 24.58 15.60 8.09
CA GLN A 12 23.52 14.58 8.05
C GLN A 12 24.00 13.42 7.17
N ARG A 13 24.25 12.28 7.79
CA ARG A 13 24.46 11.02 7.07
C ARG A 13 23.19 10.71 6.27
N GLY A 14 23.26 10.85 4.96
CA GLY A 14 22.19 10.51 4.03
C GLY A 14 21.74 9.07 4.25
N VAL A 15 20.44 8.85 4.17
CA VAL A 15 19.83 7.53 4.24
C VAL A 15 20.41 6.69 3.09
N ALA A 16 21.31 5.77 3.43
CA ALA A 16 21.97 4.91 2.45
C ALA A 16 20.91 4.00 1.78
N GLY A 17 20.66 4.22 0.51
CA GLY A 17 19.71 3.40 -0.29
C GLY A 17 19.00 4.13 -1.41
N PHE A 18 18.97 5.47 -1.43
CA PHE A 18 18.33 6.25 -2.50
C PHE A 18 19.37 6.68 -3.54
N ALA A 19 19.31 6.13 -4.74
CA ALA A 19 20.09 6.61 -5.88
C ALA A 19 19.28 7.71 -6.59
N THR A 20 19.86 8.88 -6.75
CA THR A 20 19.27 9.98 -7.53
C THR A 20 19.51 9.72 -9.01
N ASP A 21 18.60 9.02 -9.68
CA ASP A 21 18.52 9.07 -11.13
C ASP A 21 17.58 10.23 -11.51
N ARG A 22 18.02 11.05 -12.47
CA ARG A 22 17.21 12.17 -12.98
C ARG A 22 15.95 11.61 -13.59
N ALA A 23 14.80 11.84 -12.92
CA ALA A 23 13.50 11.51 -13.46
C ALA A 23 13.19 12.47 -14.63
N GLU A 24 13.31 11.97 -15.86
CA GLU A 24 12.67 12.59 -17.02
C GLU A 24 11.17 12.64 -16.80
N GLY A 25 10.58 13.82 -17.06
CA GLY A 25 9.17 14.10 -16.80
C GLY A 25 8.26 13.12 -17.53
N ARG A 26 7.46 12.41 -16.77
CA ARG A 26 6.42 11.49 -17.28
C ARG A 26 5.26 12.33 -17.81
N ALA A 27 4.78 12.00 -19.02
CA ALA A 27 3.55 12.59 -19.57
C ALA A 27 2.37 12.38 -18.60
N ASP A 28 1.61 13.44 -18.34
CA ASP A 28 0.51 13.49 -17.38
C ASP A 28 -0.70 12.68 -17.88
N THR A 29 -0.76 11.41 -17.50
CA THR A 29 -1.86 10.58 -17.97
C THR A 29 -3.02 10.45 -16.96
N VAL A 30 -2.84 10.67 -15.65
CA VAL A 30 -3.94 10.62 -14.67
C VAL A 30 -3.63 11.51 -13.46
N ARG A 31 -3.66 12.82 -13.63
CA ARG A 31 -3.52 13.81 -12.57
C ARG A 31 -4.61 14.84 -12.71
N TYR A 32 -5.37 15.07 -11.66
CA TYR A 32 -6.47 16.02 -11.68
C TYR A 32 -6.33 17.02 -10.55
N ASP A 33 -6.58 18.29 -10.84
CA ASP A 33 -6.76 19.32 -9.83
C ASP A 33 -8.03 19.08 -9.01
N ASP A 34 -9.03 18.47 -9.62
CA ASP A 34 -10.22 17.93 -8.96
C ASP A 34 -10.64 16.63 -9.67
N TRP A 35 -10.61 15.53 -8.94
CA TRP A 35 -11.04 14.23 -9.42
C TRP A 35 -12.54 14.13 -9.70
N GLY A 36 -13.33 15.11 -9.25
CA GLY A 36 -14.76 15.24 -9.56
C GLY A 36 -15.05 15.30 -11.06
N VAL A 37 -14.09 15.69 -11.90
CA VAL A 37 -14.21 15.64 -13.37
C VAL A 37 -14.31 14.19 -13.90
N ARG A 38 -13.81 13.21 -13.16
CA ARG A 38 -13.87 11.79 -13.51
C ARG A 38 -15.11 11.11 -12.98
N SER A 39 -15.46 11.43 -11.74
CA SER A 39 -16.66 10.93 -11.07
C SER A 39 -17.10 11.92 -10.01
N PRO A 40 -18.39 12.32 -9.96
CA PRO A 40 -18.90 13.28 -8.97
C PRO A 40 -18.61 12.85 -7.52
N GLN A 41 -18.56 11.57 -7.23
CA GLN A 41 -18.24 11.04 -5.90
C GLN A 41 -16.80 11.36 -5.45
N TRP A 42 -15.88 11.64 -6.40
CA TRP A 42 -14.48 11.99 -6.14
C TRP A 42 -14.22 13.50 -6.11
N ALA A 43 -15.28 14.32 -6.15
CA ALA A 43 -15.16 15.78 -6.06
C ALA A 43 -14.42 16.22 -4.79
N GLY A 44 -13.49 17.16 -4.94
CA GLY A 44 -12.65 17.67 -3.86
C GLY A 44 -11.40 16.81 -3.57
N LEU A 45 -11.18 15.71 -4.30
CA LEU A 45 -9.90 15.01 -4.30
C LEU A 45 -8.96 15.67 -5.31
N ARG A 46 -7.69 15.85 -4.96
CA ARG A 46 -6.68 16.53 -5.79
C ARG A 46 -5.40 15.69 -5.91
N SER A 47 -4.81 15.69 -7.09
CA SER A 47 -3.45 15.20 -7.29
C SER A 47 -2.44 16.24 -6.83
N VAL A 48 -1.46 15.80 -6.04
CA VAL A 48 -0.38 16.65 -5.52
C VAL A 48 0.96 15.96 -5.77
N SER A 49 2.00 16.77 -6.00
CA SER A 49 3.37 16.27 -6.15
C SER A 49 4.27 16.94 -5.13
N THR A 50 5.22 16.17 -4.58
CA THR A 50 6.27 16.64 -3.68
C THR A 50 7.57 15.90 -3.97
N SER A 51 8.62 16.18 -3.20
CA SER A 51 9.89 15.44 -3.26
C SER A 51 10.22 14.86 -1.89
N VAL A 52 10.53 13.56 -1.84
CA VAL A 52 10.95 12.86 -0.63
C VAL A 52 12.34 12.29 -0.86
N CYS A 53 13.33 12.76 -0.11
CA CYS A 53 14.75 12.38 -0.28
C CYS A 53 15.23 12.49 -1.75
N GLY A 54 14.78 13.53 -2.47
CA GLY A 54 15.13 13.76 -3.88
C GLY A 54 14.31 12.94 -4.89
N VAL A 55 13.39 12.11 -4.45
CA VAL A 55 12.49 11.31 -5.31
C VAL A 55 11.19 12.09 -5.54
N PRO A 56 10.77 12.33 -6.79
CA PRO A 56 9.44 12.86 -7.08
C PRO A 56 8.35 11.90 -6.59
N VAL A 57 7.39 12.42 -5.83
CA VAL A 57 6.30 11.66 -5.23
C VAL A 57 4.97 12.27 -5.61
N HIS A 58 4.09 11.45 -6.15
CA HIS A 58 2.69 11.78 -6.38
C HIS A 58 1.83 11.21 -5.25
N TYR A 59 0.79 11.95 -4.87
CA TYR A 59 -0.25 11.49 -3.95
C TYR A 59 -1.58 12.17 -4.26
N VAL A 60 -2.68 11.54 -3.87
CA VAL A 60 -4.02 12.14 -3.89
C VAL A 60 -4.35 12.63 -2.49
N ARG A 61 -4.87 13.84 -2.39
CA ARG A 61 -5.25 14.48 -1.13
C ARG A 61 -6.71 14.87 -1.14
N SER A 62 -7.37 14.75 0.00
CA SER A 62 -8.70 15.30 0.25
C SER A 62 -8.75 15.95 1.62
N GLU A 63 -9.34 17.14 1.67
CA GLU A 63 -9.65 17.79 2.93
C GLU A 63 -10.90 17.16 3.58
N PRO A 64 -11.03 17.23 4.91
CA PRO A 64 -12.20 16.73 5.62
C PRO A 64 -13.46 17.53 5.23
N VAL A 65 -14.62 16.91 5.36
CA VAL A 65 -15.91 17.53 4.97
C VAL A 65 -16.53 18.39 6.07
N SER A 66 -16.00 18.38 7.28
CA SER A 66 -16.51 19.16 8.41
C SER A 66 -15.39 19.80 9.22
N ALA A 67 -15.69 20.91 9.89
CA ALA A 67 -14.73 21.56 10.79
C ALA A 67 -14.28 20.65 11.93
N ALA A 68 -15.17 19.82 12.48
CA ALA A 68 -14.83 18.88 13.55
C ALA A 68 -13.83 17.81 13.11
N ALA A 69 -13.77 17.48 11.81
CA ALA A 69 -12.82 16.51 11.29
C ALA A 69 -11.46 17.15 10.91
N HIS A 70 -11.29 18.47 11.02
CA HIS A 70 -10.01 19.13 10.74
C HIS A 70 -8.93 18.81 11.76
N ASP A 71 -9.30 18.66 13.03
CA ASP A 71 -8.38 18.35 14.13
C ASP A 71 -8.23 16.82 14.32
N ALA A 72 -8.94 16.04 13.51
CA ALA A 72 -8.87 14.58 13.53
C ALA A 72 -7.56 14.09 12.86
N PRO A 73 -7.15 12.84 13.16
CA PRO A 73 -5.96 12.24 12.54
C PRO A 73 -6.00 12.24 11.02
N VAL A 74 -4.83 12.40 10.40
CA VAL A 74 -4.68 12.27 8.95
C VAL A 74 -4.69 10.78 8.57
N HIS A 75 -5.59 10.37 7.69
CA HIS A 75 -5.60 9.02 7.13
C HIS A 75 -4.60 8.94 5.96
N LEU A 76 -3.46 8.27 6.18
CA LEU A 76 -2.46 8.02 5.13
C LEU A 76 -2.62 6.61 4.57
N LEU A 77 -2.91 6.50 3.27
CA LEU A 77 -3.27 5.26 2.59
C LEU A 77 -2.10 4.74 1.75
N VAL A 78 -1.62 3.53 2.06
CA VAL A 78 -0.52 2.83 1.37
C VAL A 78 -1.09 1.75 0.47
N PRO A 79 -0.90 1.83 -0.85
CA PRO A 79 -1.53 0.92 -1.81
C PRO A 79 -0.91 -0.49 -1.79
N PRO A 80 -1.60 -1.48 -2.36
CA PRO A 80 -1.02 -2.79 -2.60
C PRO A 80 0.11 -2.73 -3.65
N MET A 81 0.91 -3.76 -3.72
CA MET A 81 2.17 -3.89 -4.49
C MET A 81 2.13 -3.40 -5.94
N THR A 82 1.03 -3.62 -6.64
CA THR A 82 0.88 -3.24 -8.06
C THR A 82 0.05 -1.99 -8.24
N GLY A 83 -0.42 -1.41 -7.15
CA GLY A 83 -1.37 -0.31 -7.12
C GLY A 83 -0.71 1.05 -6.97
N SER A 84 -1.54 2.06 -7.00
CA SER A 84 -1.23 3.46 -6.78
C SER A 84 -2.25 4.07 -5.82
N ALA A 85 -2.13 5.35 -5.53
CA ALA A 85 -3.11 6.12 -4.78
C ALA A 85 -4.54 5.91 -5.30
N SER A 86 -4.69 5.71 -6.62
CA SER A 86 -5.98 5.48 -7.25
C SER A 86 -6.70 4.20 -6.79
N MET A 87 -5.98 3.24 -6.21
CA MET A 87 -6.60 2.03 -5.65
C MET A 87 -7.52 2.30 -4.46
N TRP A 88 -7.34 3.45 -3.81
CA TRP A 88 -8.08 3.85 -2.62
C TRP A 88 -9.23 4.84 -2.90
N ILE A 89 -9.35 5.29 -4.16
CA ILE A 89 -10.08 6.52 -4.47
C ILE A 89 -11.58 6.43 -4.13
N ASP A 90 -12.21 5.24 -4.23
CA ASP A 90 -13.59 5.03 -3.81
C ASP A 90 -13.77 5.05 -2.27
N LEU A 91 -12.71 4.73 -1.50
CA LEU A 91 -12.76 4.79 -0.03
C LEU A 91 -12.57 6.23 0.49
N VAL A 92 -11.83 7.09 -0.21
CA VAL A 92 -11.50 8.44 0.25
C VAL A 92 -12.73 9.28 0.61
N PRO A 93 -13.83 9.32 -0.20
CA PRO A 93 -15.05 10.06 0.13
C PRO A 93 -15.70 9.66 1.46
N HIS A 94 -15.50 8.42 1.89
CA HIS A 94 -16.00 7.90 3.16
C HIS A 94 -15.07 8.26 4.32
N LEU A 95 -13.75 8.09 4.16
CA LEU A 95 -12.76 8.39 5.20
C LEU A 95 -12.64 9.89 5.51
N ARG A 96 -12.81 10.79 4.53
CA ARG A 96 -12.71 12.24 4.76
C ARG A 96 -13.79 12.79 5.72
N ARG A 97 -14.78 11.98 6.08
CA ARG A 97 -15.73 12.29 7.16
C ARG A 97 -15.11 12.12 8.54
N LEU A 98 -14.03 11.33 8.62
CA LEU A 98 -13.31 11.03 9.86
C LEU A 98 -12.07 11.90 10.05
N GLY A 99 -11.50 12.46 8.97
CA GLY A 99 -10.31 13.30 8.98
C GLY A 99 -9.75 13.59 7.59
N PRO A 100 -8.67 14.37 7.49
CA PRO A 100 -7.97 14.57 6.23
C PRO A 100 -7.44 13.25 5.66
N VAL A 101 -7.45 13.09 4.32
CA VAL A 101 -7.00 11.85 3.67
C VAL A 101 -5.88 12.13 2.68
N ILE A 102 -4.85 11.29 2.71
CA ILE A 102 -3.73 11.28 1.77
C ILE A 102 -3.53 9.85 1.27
N ALA A 103 -3.62 9.61 -0.02
CA ALA A 103 -3.28 8.32 -0.63
C ALA A 103 -1.98 8.49 -1.43
N VAL A 104 -0.92 7.79 -1.05
CA VAL A 104 0.42 7.95 -1.64
C VAL A 104 0.71 6.92 -2.72
N ASP A 105 1.39 7.33 -3.78
CA ASP A 105 2.01 6.40 -4.73
C ASP A 105 3.35 5.93 -4.19
N LEU A 106 3.49 4.64 -3.92
CA LEU A 106 4.79 4.07 -3.56
C LEU A 106 5.78 4.17 -4.74
N PRO A 107 7.08 4.35 -4.48
CA PRO A 107 8.10 4.47 -5.51
C PRO A 107 8.18 3.25 -6.41
N GLY A 108 8.18 3.48 -7.73
CA GLY A 108 8.38 2.43 -8.73
C GLY A 108 7.21 1.46 -8.91
N THR A 109 6.03 1.76 -8.38
CA THR A 109 4.82 0.96 -8.64
C THR A 109 4.39 1.09 -10.10
N ILE A 110 3.76 0.03 -10.64
CA ILE A 110 3.45 -0.08 -12.06
C ILE A 110 2.45 0.97 -12.54
N THR A 111 1.43 1.27 -11.74
CA THR A 111 0.39 2.25 -12.07
C THR A 111 0.58 3.59 -11.37
N GLY A 112 1.61 3.74 -10.52
CA GLY A 112 1.90 4.97 -9.78
C GLY A 112 2.69 6.00 -10.59
N HIS A 113 2.64 7.25 -10.14
CA HIS A 113 3.32 8.39 -10.76
C HIS A 113 4.58 8.85 -10.00
N SER A 114 4.92 8.19 -8.89
CA SER A 114 6.16 8.44 -8.15
C SER A 114 7.39 7.91 -8.90
N GLY A 115 8.55 8.51 -8.65
CA GLY A 115 9.83 8.07 -9.19
C GLY A 115 10.18 6.64 -8.77
N ALA A 116 11.19 6.04 -9.42
CA ALA A 116 11.61 4.66 -9.16
C ALA A 116 13.07 4.61 -8.66
N PRO A 117 13.34 5.00 -7.38
CA PRO A 117 14.69 5.16 -6.86
C PRO A 117 15.42 3.84 -6.56
N TYR A 118 14.71 2.72 -6.54
CA TYR A 118 15.25 1.46 -6.08
C TYR A 118 15.97 0.70 -7.19
N ARG A 119 17.31 0.66 -7.17
CA ARG A 119 18.13 -0.07 -8.17
C ARG A 119 17.74 -1.55 -8.32
N ARG A 120 17.25 -2.19 -7.28
CA ARG A 120 16.86 -3.61 -7.26
C ARG A 120 15.35 -3.81 -7.27
N GLY A 121 14.56 -2.74 -7.39
CA GLY A 121 13.10 -2.73 -7.31
C GLY A 121 12.56 -2.53 -5.91
N PRO A 122 11.24 -2.29 -5.79
CA PRO A 122 10.57 -2.03 -4.52
C PRO A 122 10.59 -3.26 -3.59
N ARG A 123 10.71 -2.98 -2.29
CA ARG A 123 10.72 -3.98 -1.21
C ARG A 123 10.01 -3.41 0.00
N ALA A 124 9.31 -4.26 0.75
CA ALA A 124 8.49 -3.83 1.89
C ALA A 124 9.27 -3.01 2.94
N ASP A 125 10.52 -3.38 3.22
CA ASP A 125 11.38 -2.65 4.18
C ASP A 125 11.81 -1.26 3.64
N LEU A 126 12.06 -1.13 2.35
CA LEU A 126 12.40 0.15 1.71
C LEU A 126 11.17 1.04 1.59
N ASP A 127 10.03 0.47 1.22
CA ASP A 127 8.77 1.19 1.14
C ASP A 127 8.31 1.67 2.52
N ALA A 128 8.52 0.89 3.59
CA ALA A 128 8.25 1.31 4.97
C ALA A 128 9.10 2.54 5.37
N ARG A 129 10.39 2.53 5.05
CA ARG A 129 11.29 3.69 5.27
C ARG A 129 10.87 4.90 4.44
N PHE A 130 10.43 4.66 3.20
CA PHE A 130 9.90 5.72 2.35
C PHE A 130 8.64 6.34 2.94
N VAL A 131 7.68 5.53 3.42
CA VAL A 131 6.46 6.02 4.07
C VAL A 131 6.80 6.86 5.30
N SER A 132 7.74 6.41 6.15
CA SER A 132 8.21 7.22 7.29
C SER A 132 8.86 8.53 6.87
N ALA A 133 9.66 8.53 5.79
CA ALA A 133 10.26 9.74 5.24
C ALA A 133 9.20 10.68 4.63
N PHE A 134 8.16 10.13 4.00
CA PHE A 134 7.03 10.90 3.45
C PHE A 134 6.23 11.58 4.56
N ILE A 135 5.94 10.89 5.67
CA ILE A 135 5.28 11.45 6.86
C ILE A 135 6.08 12.65 7.40
N ARG A 136 7.39 12.50 7.57
CA ARG A 136 8.28 13.59 8.02
C ARG A 136 8.33 14.75 7.00
N GLN A 137 8.39 14.45 5.71
CA GLN A 137 8.39 15.49 4.66
C GLN A 137 7.13 16.36 4.73
N LEU A 138 5.99 15.77 5.06
CA LEU A 138 4.73 16.49 5.22
C LEU A 138 4.51 17.05 6.64
N ARG A 139 5.43 16.81 7.58
CA ARG A 139 5.37 17.23 9.00
C ARG A 139 4.12 16.69 9.71
N LEU A 140 3.83 15.40 9.51
CA LEU A 140 2.64 14.72 10.02
C LEU A 140 2.97 13.70 11.14
N GLU A 141 4.16 13.78 11.75
CA GLU A 141 4.58 12.86 12.79
C GLU A 141 3.59 12.87 13.97
N GLY A 142 3.20 11.69 14.42
CA GLY A 142 2.24 11.53 15.52
C GLY A 142 0.79 11.91 15.20
N GLN A 143 0.50 12.35 13.98
CA GLN A 143 -0.85 12.77 13.56
C GLN A 143 -1.52 11.77 12.60
N VAL A 144 -0.80 10.72 12.19
CA VAL A 144 -1.23 9.83 11.11
C VAL A 144 -1.86 8.57 11.66
N VAL A 145 -3.03 8.20 11.13
CA VAL A 145 -3.52 6.82 11.11
C VAL A 145 -3.11 6.22 9.76
N LEU A 146 -2.22 5.23 9.82
CA LEU A 146 -1.60 4.65 8.63
C LEU A 146 -2.43 3.45 8.15
N HIS A 147 -2.98 3.53 6.95
CA HIS A 147 -3.72 2.44 6.33
C HIS A 147 -2.85 1.70 5.32
N GLY A 148 -2.88 0.38 5.32
CA GLY A 148 -2.19 -0.41 4.32
C GLY A 148 -3.05 -1.55 3.80
N TRP A 149 -3.13 -1.70 2.47
CA TRP A 149 -3.91 -2.75 1.83
C TRP A 149 -3.00 -3.84 1.25
N SER A 150 -3.30 -5.12 1.56
CA SER A 150 -2.56 -6.28 1.07
C SER A 150 -1.06 -6.17 1.42
N THR A 151 -0.16 -6.14 0.46
CA THR A 151 1.27 -5.89 0.68
C THR A 151 1.56 -4.50 1.26
N GLY A 152 0.73 -3.49 0.96
CA GLY A 152 0.76 -2.19 1.63
C GLY A 152 0.48 -2.31 3.14
N GLY A 153 -0.29 -3.32 3.56
CA GLY A 153 -0.49 -3.65 4.97
C GLY A 153 0.79 -4.09 5.68
N LEU A 154 1.62 -4.89 5.02
CA LEU A 154 2.95 -5.22 5.52
C LEU A 154 3.84 -3.97 5.62
N VAL A 155 3.83 -3.13 4.58
CA VAL A 155 4.57 -1.86 4.56
C VAL A 155 4.14 -0.95 5.71
N ALA A 156 2.82 -0.79 5.91
CA ALA A 156 2.26 0.03 6.98
C ALA A 156 2.65 -0.49 8.37
N ALA A 157 2.56 -1.80 8.59
CA ALA A 157 2.95 -2.42 9.86
C ALA A 157 4.45 -2.24 10.15
N LEU A 158 5.32 -2.42 9.15
CA LEU A 158 6.76 -2.18 9.28
C LEU A 158 7.08 -0.69 9.53
N ALA A 159 6.36 0.23 8.90
CA ALA A 159 6.53 1.67 9.12
C ALA A 159 6.10 2.08 10.54
N ALA A 160 5.01 1.50 11.05
CA ALA A 160 4.50 1.77 12.39
C ALA A 160 5.42 1.27 13.52
N GLY A 161 6.27 0.28 13.25
CA GLY A 161 7.34 -0.14 14.16
C GLY A 161 8.50 0.86 14.26
N MET A 162 8.52 1.92 13.43
CA MET A 162 9.52 2.99 13.50
C MET A 162 9.07 4.08 14.48
N PRO A 163 10.00 4.67 15.28
CA PRO A 163 9.64 5.66 16.28
C PRO A 163 8.86 6.86 15.71
N GLU A 164 7.83 7.31 16.43
CA GLU A 164 7.11 8.58 16.26
C GLU A 164 6.42 8.81 14.90
N THR A 165 6.18 7.76 14.11
CA THR A 165 5.61 7.95 12.77
C THR A 165 4.09 8.02 12.74
N THR A 166 3.40 7.24 13.59
CA THR A 166 1.93 7.10 13.52
C THR A 166 1.30 7.09 14.92
N ARG A 167 0.00 7.39 14.99
CA ARG A 167 -0.80 7.20 16.21
C ARG A 167 -1.70 5.96 16.16
N GLY A 168 -1.86 5.34 15.01
CA GLY A 168 -2.63 4.12 14.81
C GLY A 168 -2.42 3.52 13.44
N VAL A 169 -2.79 2.26 13.27
CA VAL A 169 -2.63 1.52 12.01
C VAL A 169 -3.90 0.76 11.66
N VAL A 170 -4.29 0.81 10.39
CA VAL A 170 -5.38 0.02 9.81
C VAL A 170 -4.79 -0.90 8.74
N LEU A 171 -4.83 -2.19 8.98
CA LEU A 171 -4.35 -3.23 8.07
C LEU A 171 -5.54 -3.85 7.34
N VAL A 172 -5.65 -3.60 6.03
CA VAL A 172 -6.75 -4.10 5.21
C VAL A 172 -6.30 -5.28 4.38
N ALA A 173 -6.87 -6.45 4.63
CA ALA A 173 -6.49 -7.71 3.98
C ALA A 173 -4.96 -7.89 3.88
N PRO A 174 -4.20 -7.72 4.98
CA PRO A 174 -2.76 -7.52 4.93
C PRO A 174 -1.99 -8.79 4.60
N ALA A 175 -0.89 -8.65 3.85
CA ALA A 175 0.07 -9.72 3.58
C ALA A 175 1.01 -9.93 4.78
N LEU A 176 0.51 -10.55 5.85
CA LEU A 176 1.26 -10.89 7.06
C LEU A 176 1.77 -12.34 7.04
N PRO A 177 2.73 -12.73 7.91
CA PRO A 177 3.22 -14.10 7.99
C PRO A 177 2.11 -15.12 8.21
N TRP A 178 2.07 -16.16 7.37
CA TRP A 178 1.11 -17.24 7.52
C TRP A 178 1.57 -18.26 8.56
N ARG A 179 0.63 -18.87 9.24
CA ARG A 179 0.90 -20.00 10.10
C ARG A 179 1.43 -21.17 9.26
N ARG A 180 2.54 -21.75 9.64
CA ARG A 180 3.07 -22.94 8.97
C ARG A 180 2.23 -24.14 9.33
N ALA A 181 1.77 -24.88 8.33
CA ALA A 181 0.98 -26.10 8.54
C ALA A 181 1.83 -27.26 9.05
N SER A 182 3.12 -27.33 8.65
CA SER A 182 4.02 -28.42 9.03
C SER A 182 5.49 -28.02 9.04
N ALA A 183 6.33 -28.86 9.68
CA ALA A 183 7.79 -28.71 9.63
C ALA A 183 8.34 -28.93 8.21
N ALA A 184 7.73 -29.83 7.41
CA ALA A 184 8.11 -30.06 6.03
C ALA A 184 7.87 -28.82 5.14
N GLU A 185 6.73 -28.13 5.31
CA GLU A 185 6.46 -26.87 4.65
C GLU A 185 7.48 -25.81 5.05
N ALA A 186 7.79 -25.70 6.34
CA ALA A 186 8.80 -24.78 6.84
C ALA A 186 10.17 -25.02 6.19
N LEU A 187 10.59 -26.29 6.08
CA LEU A 187 11.84 -26.67 5.41
C LEU A 187 11.79 -26.36 3.91
N GLY A 188 10.66 -26.61 3.25
CA GLY A 188 10.45 -26.28 1.84
C GLY A 188 10.65 -24.80 1.56
N TRP A 189 10.08 -23.92 2.38
CA TRP A 189 10.28 -22.47 2.26
C TRP A 189 11.70 -22.02 2.60
N GLN A 190 12.39 -22.67 3.56
CA GLN A 190 13.77 -22.35 3.91
C GLN A 190 14.80 -22.85 2.86
N THR A 191 14.43 -23.74 1.97
CA THR A 191 15.28 -24.30 0.91
C THR A 191 14.83 -23.83 -0.48
N LEU A 192 13.85 -24.51 -1.08
CA LEU A 192 13.34 -24.20 -2.42
C LEU A 192 12.69 -22.82 -2.50
N GLY A 193 11.97 -22.40 -1.46
CA GLY A 193 11.37 -21.09 -1.38
C GLY A 193 12.41 -19.97 -1.43
N ARG A 194 13.52 -20.10 -0.72
CA ARG A 194 14.64 -19.14 -0.80
C ARG A 194 15.24 -19.05 -2.19
N LEU A 195 15.43 -20.18 -2.86
CA LEU A 195 15.93 -20.21 -4.23
C LEU A 195 14.93 -19.53 -5.19
N ALA A 196 13.64 -19.83 -5.05
CA ALA A 196 12.59 -19.22 -5.87
C ALA A 196 12.51 -17.71 -5.67
N VAL A 197 12.57 -17.21 -4.43
CA VAL A 197 12.58 -15.77 -4.11
C VAL A 197 13.84 -15.08 -4.61
N ALA A 198 15.01 -15.74 -4.54
CA ALA A 198 16.27 -15.17 -5.01
C ALA A 198 16.37 -15.15 -6.55
N ALA A 199 15.97 -16.24 -7.22
CA ALA A 199 16.06 -16.39 -8.67
C ALA A 199 14.85 -15.80 -9.41
N GLY A 200 13.69 -15.70 -8.76
CA GLY A 200 12.44 -15.25 -9.35
C GLY A 200 12.51 -13.85 -9.97
N PRO A 201 12.95 -12.80 -9.25
CA PRO A 201 13.03 -11.46 -9.80
C PRO A 201 13.93 -11.30 -11.03
N PRO A 202 15.17 -11.84 -11.08
CA PRO A 202 15.98 -11.79 -12.30
C PRO A 202 15.33 -12.52 -13.47
N THR A 203 14.79 -13.72 -13.23
CA THR A 203 14.10 -14.50 -14.28
C THR A 203 12.85 -13.78 -14.76
N ALA A 204 12.02 -13.26 -13.84
CA ALA A 204 10.84 -12.49 -14.17
C ALA A 204 11.17 -11.24 -14.99
N ARG A 205 12.30 -10.54 -14.72
CA ARG A 205 12.73 -9.39 -15.52
C ARG A 205 12.94 -9.77 -16.99
N ILE A 206 13.51 -10.92 -17.27
CA ILE A 206 13.71 -11.40 -18.65
C ILE A 206 12.36 -11.70 -19.30
N VAL A 207 11.50 -12.48 -18.63
CA VAL A 207 10.16 -12.83 -19.12
C VAL A 207 9.31 -11.57 -19.34
N LEU A 208 9.31 -10.63 -18.40
CA LEU A 208 8.52 -9.40 -18.47
C LEU A 208 9.03 -8.43 -19.55
N ARG A 209 10.33 -8.42 -19.85
CA ARG A 209 10.85 -7.68 -21.01
C ARG A 209 10.35 -8.24 -22.33
N LEU A 210 10.23 -9.58 -22.43
CA LEU A 210 9.82 -10.26 -23.66
C LEU A 210 8.29 -10.34 -23.83
N ALA A 211 7.55 -10.55 -22.76
CA ALA A 211 6.12 -10.83 -22.76
C ALA A 211 5.27 -9.85 -21.94
N GLY A 212 5.86 -8.79 -21.34
CA GLY A 212 5.18 -7.91 -20.40
C GLY A 212 3.92 -7.26 -20.98
N ARG A 213 3.94 -6.82 -22.24
CA ARG A 213 2.76 -6.28 -22.92
C ARG A 213 1.62 -7.29 -23.00
N ARG A 214 1.91 -8.55 -23.36
CA ARG A 214 0.91 -9.63 -23.42
C ARG A 214 0.31 -9.94 -22.03
N ILE A 215 1.13 -9.89 -20.98
CA ILE A 215 0.68 -10.10 -19.61
C ILE A 215 -0.26 -8.96 -19.16
N LEU A 216 0.06 -7.72 -19.50
CA LEU A 216 -0.81 -6.56 -19.23
C LEU A 216 -2.11 -6.64 -20.03
N ASP A 217 -2.05 -7.04 -21.29
CA ASP A 217 -3.24 -7.23 -22.12
C ASP A 217 -4.16 -8.33 -21.57
N ALA A 218 -3.60 -9.46 -21.12
CA ALA A 218 -4.35 -10.53 -20.49
C ALA A 218 -4.99 -10.07 -19.15
N LYS A 219 -4.26 -9.32 -18.33
CA LYS A 219 -4.79 -8.75 -17.07
C LYS A 219 -5.92 -7.76 -17.36
N ARG A 220 -5.77 -6.92 -18.37
CA ARG A 220 -6.80 -5.97 -18.81
C ARG A 220 -8.07 -6.66 -19.30
N ALA A 221 -7.92 -7.72 -20.11
CA ALA A 221 -9.04 -8.55 -20.55
C ALA A 221 -9.78 -9.16 -19.35
N ALA A 222 -9.05 -9.78 -18.42
CA ALA A 222 -9.62 -10.36 -17.22
C ALA A 222 -10.40 -9.35 -16.34
N ILE A 223 -9.93 -8.11 -16.22
CA ILE A 223 -10.65 -7.05 -15.49
C ILE A 223 -11.93 -6.64 -16.23
N LYS A 224 -11.87 -6.53 -17.57
CA LYS A 224 -13.06 -6.22 -18.40
C LYS A 224 -14.11 -7.31 -18.29
N ASP A 225 -13.68 -8.57 -18.35
CA ASP A 225 -14.57 -9.73 -18.27
C ASP A 225 -15.20 -9.83 -16.86
N ALA A 226 -14.44 -9.59 -15.80
CA ALA A 226 -14.96 -9.55 -14.43
C ALA A 226 -15.97 -8.41 -14.20
N GLY A 227 -15.74 -7.24 -14.82
CA GLY A 227 -16.67 -6.11 -14.78
C GLY A 227 -17.93 -6.31 -15.65
N ALA A 228 -17.91 -7.24 -16.61
CA ALA A 228 -19.08 -7.59 -17.45
C ALA A 228 -19.99 -8.65 -16.79
N VAL A 229 -19.45 -9.45 -15.85
CA VAL A 229 -20.21 -10.48 -15.13
C VAL A 229 -20.77 -9.85 -13.85
N SER A 230 -21.94 -9.24 -13.97
CA SER A 230 -22.71 -8.75 -12.81
C SER A 230 -23.14 -9.95 -11.95
N GLY A 231 -22.71 -9.99 -10.68
CA GLY A 231 -23.18 -10.95 -9.68
C GLY A 231 -22.40 -12.26 -9.56
N GLY A 232 -21.15 -12.33 -10.05
CA GLY A 232 -20.31 -13.53 -9.93
C GLY A 232 -19.20 -13.37 -8.88
N ARG A 233 -19.20 -14.20 -7.81
CA ARG A 233 -18.04 -14.37 -6.94
C ARG A 233 -16.86 -14.84 -7.77
N THR A 234 -15.71 -14.16 -7.71
CA THR A 234 -14.51 -14.61 -8.40
C THR A 234 -13.66 -15.49 -7.51
N ALA A 235 -13.19 -16.62 -8.05
CA ALA A 235 -12.27 -17.50 -7.34
C ALA A 235 -10.91 -16.85 -7.02
N VAL A 236 -10.57 -15.74 -7.68
CA VAL A 236 -9.25 -15.09 -7.56
C VAL A 236 -9.18 -14.10 -6.41
N VAL A 237 -10.22 -13.26 -6.22
CA VAL A 237 -10.23 -12.20 -5.19
C VAL A 237 -11.34 -12.39 -4.17
N GLY A 238 -12.24 -13.34 -4.39
CA GLY A 238 -13.42 -13.56 -3.55
C GLY A 238 -14.43 -12.42 -3.66
N GLY A 239 -15.43 -12.44 -2.78
CA GLY A 239 -16.45 -11.39 -2.71
C GLY A 239 -17.24 -11.18 -4.00
N ASP A 240 -17.75 -9.97 -4.19
CA ASP A 240 -18.51 -9.57 -5.38
C ASP A 240 -17.83 -8.35 -6.07
N PRO A 241 -16.97 -8.58 -7.08
CA PRO A 241 -16.36 -7.51 -7.86
C PRO A 241 -17.37 -6.61 -8.60
N GLY A 242 -18.61 -7.05 -8.77
CA GLY A 242 -19.67 -6.21 -9.34
C GLY A 242 -20.07 -5.02 -8.46
N ARG A 243 -19.68 -5.02 -7.18
CA ARG A 243 -19.84 -3.87 -6.28
C ARG A 243 -18.82 -2.77 -6.50
N VAL A 244 -17.70 -3.06 -7.20
CA VAL A 244 -16.68 -2.04 -7.52
C VAL A 244 -17.27 -1.03 -8.51
N SER A 245 -17.12 0.26 -8.23
CA SER A 245 -17.67 1.30 -9.10
C SER A 245 -17.10 1.24 -10.52
N ARG A 246 -17.93 1.53 -11.51
CA ARG A 246 -17.49 1.56 -12.91
C ARG A 246 -16.33 2.53 -13.12
N ALA A 247 -16.39 3.70 -12.47
CA ALA A 247 -15.35 4.70 -12.55
C ALA A 247 -14.00 4.18 -12.02
N GLN A 248 -14.03 3.39 -10.93
CA GLN A 248 -12.82 2.75 -10.37
C GLN A 248 -12.26 1.68 -11.34
N VAL A 249 -13.11 0.88 -11.95
CA VAL A 249 -12.69 -0.12 -12.96
C VAL A 249 -12.05 0.57 -14.17
N ASP A 250 -12.67 1.62 -14.69
CA ASP A 250 -12.15 2.38 -15.83
C ASP A 250 -10.79 3.00 -15.50
N LEU A 251 -10.61 3.53 -14.27
CA LEU A 251 -9.34 4.07 -13.79
C LEU A 251 -8.23 3.00 -13.71
N TRP A 252 -8.55 1.79 -13.29
CA TRP A 252 -7.59 0.67 -13.28
C TRP A 252 -7.18 0.26 -14.70
N LEU A 253 -8.13 0.22 -15.64
CA LEU A 253 -7.85 -0.09 -17.05
C LEU A 253 -6.94 0.96 -17.68
N GLU A 254 -7.16 2.23 -17.41
CA GLU A 254 -6.29 3.32 -17.87
C GLU A 254 -4.88 3.24 -17.26
N GLY A 255 -4.77 2.96 -15.95
CA GLY A 255 -3.49 2.75 -15.31
C GLY A 255 -2.69 1.58 -15.91
N LEU A 256 -3.36 0.48 -16.26
CA LEU A 256 -2.72 -0.64 -16.97
C LEU A 256 -2.31 -0.29 -18.39
N GLU A 257 -3.10 0.54 -19.11
CA GLU A 257 -2.72 1.01 -20.43
C GLU A 257 -1.46 1.88 -20.38
N ALA A 258 -1.43 2.87 -19.46
CA ALA A 258 -0.25 3.69 -19.23
C ALA A 258 0.99 2.87 -18.85
N ALA A 259 0.79 1.77 -18.10
CA ALA A 259 1.87 0.86 -17.71
C ALA A 259 2.51 0.10 -18.87
N ARG A 260 1.83 -0.03 -20.03
CA ARG A 260 2.39 -0.66 -21.24
C ARG A 260 3.56 0.11 -21.84
N GLU A 261 3.63 1.41 -21.56
CA GLU A 261 4.73 2.27 -22.01
C GLU A 261 5.96 2.13 -21.14
N HIS A 262 5.82 1.51 -19.94
CA HIS A 262 6.85 1.37 -18.94
C HIS A 262 7.05 -0.09 -18.47
N PRO A 263 7.40 -1.03 -19.37
CA PRO A 263 7.55 -2.45 -19.04
C PRO A 263 8.62 -2.73 -17.98
N GLU A 264 9.59 -1.83 -17.79
CA GLU A 264 10.59 -1.91 -16.72
C GLU A 264 9.98 -1.87 -15.31
N ARG A 265 8.86 -1.19 -15.12
CA ARG A 265 8.13 -1.13 -13.83
C ARG A 265 7.46 -2.46 -13.48
N LEU A 266 7.05 -3.23 -14.50
CA LEU A 266 6.58 -4.61 -14.29
C LEU A 266 7.64 -5.48 -13.61
N ALA A 267 8.90 -5.31 -13.98
CA ALA A 267 10.00 -6.04 -13.35
C ALA A 267 10.14 -5.69 -11.85
N GLY A 268 9.81 -4.45 -11.46
CA GLY A 268 9.72 -4.02 -10.06
C GLY A 268 8.68 -4.82 -9.28
N THR A 269 7.52 -5.11 -9.89
CA THR A 269 6.45 -5.91 -9.29
C THR A 269 6.93 -7.31 -8.87
N ALA A 270 7.76 -7.96 -9.69
CA ALA A 270 8.32 -9.27 -9.33
C ALA A 270 9.22 -9.20 -8.09
N THR A 271 9.99 -8.12 -7.94
CA THR A 271 10.82 -7.89 -6.75
C THR A 271 9.95 -7.61 -5.51
N ALA A 272 8.92 -6.79 -5.64
CA ALA A 272 7.98 -6.52 -4.55
C ALA A 272 7.26 -7.80 -4.09
N PHE A 273 6.81 -8.62 -5.04
CA PHE A 273 6.18 -9.91 -4.75
C PHE A 273 7.14 -10.87 -4.03
N ALA A 274 8.36 -11.01 -4.54
CA ALA A 274 9.38 -11.82 -3.88
C ALA A 274 9.70 -11.32 -2.46
N SER A 275 9.74 -10.00 -2.24
CA SER A 275 9.92 -9.40 -0.91
C SER A 275 8.76 -9.72 0.03
N ALA A 276 7.51 -9.68 -0.45
CA ALA A 276 6.35 -10.07 0.34
C ALA A 276 6.38 -11.56 0.71
N LEU A 277 6.65 -12.45 -0.26
CA LEU A 277 6.81 -13.89 0.01
C LEU A 277 7.94 -14.17 1.00
N GLN A 278 9.05 -13.44 0.88
CA GLN A 278 10.16 -13.57 1.83
C GLN A 278 9.70 -13.24 3.25
N ALA A 279 9.00 -12.12 3.45
CA ALA A 279 8.50 -11.70 4.75
C ALA A 279 7.45 -12.68 5.31
N MET A 280 6.55 -13.18 4.46
CA MET A 280 5.46 -14.06 4.85
C MET A 280 5.90 -15.49 5.17
N PHE A 281 6.90 -16.01 4.46
CA PHE A 281 7.23 -17.45 4.51
C PHE A 281 8.69 -17.78 4.86
N ILE A 282 9.65 -16.88 4.64
CA ILE A 282 11.07 -17.15 4.83
C ILE A 282 11.60 -16.45 6.10
N THR A 283 11.43 -15.15 6.19
CA THR A 283 11.91 -14.31 7.30
C THR A 283 10.82 -14.04 8.34
N GLN A 284 9.93 -15.01 8.56
CA GLN A 284 8.77 -14.87 9.46
C GLN A 284 9.14 -14.38 10.86
N ARG A 285 10.26 -14.88 11.41
CA ARG A 285 10.72 -14.48 12.72
C ARG A 285 10.98 -12.97 12.77
N GLN A 286 11.82 -12.48 11.87
CA GLN A 286 12.16 -11.05 11.79
C GLN A 286 10.93 -10.19 11.52
N THR A 287 10.02 -10.67 10.65
CA THR A 287 8.76 -9.98 10.38
C THR A 287 7.89 -9.94 11.63
N ASN A 288 7.74 -11.03 12.37
CA ASN A 288 6.97 -11.05 13.62
C ASN A 288 7.59 -10.16 14.70
N GLU A 289 8.92 -10.17 14.87
CA GLU A 289 9.63 -9.26 15.77
C GLU A 289 9.32 -7.79 15.43
N ALA A 290 9.28 -7.43 14.14
CA ALA A 290 8.88 -6.09 13.71
C ALA A 290 7.39 -5.79 13.98
N LEU A 291 6.49 -6.76 13.80
CA LEU A 291 5.07 -6.60 14.16
C LEU A 291 4.89 -6.46 15.68
N ASP A 292 5.67 -7.17 16.47
CA ASP A 292 5.64 -7.10 17.94
C ASP A 292 6.20 -5.77 18.47
N SER A 293 6.98 -5.03 17.66
CA SER A 293 7.48 -3.69 18.01
C SER A 293 6.46 -2.57 17.80
N VAL A 294 5.31 -2.85 17.18
CA VAL A 294 4.23 -1.85 16.95
C VAL A 294 3.56 -1.54 18.31
N GLN A 295 3.71 -0.31 18.77
CA GLN A 295 3.22 0.14 20.09
C GLN A 295 1.90 0.95 20.02
N VAL A 296 1.42 1.26 18.81
CA VAL A 296 0.18 1.99 18.59
C VAL A 296 -0.99 1.02 18.38
N PRO A 297 -2.25 1.47 18.60
CA PRO A 297 -3.42 0.65 18.28
C PRO A 297 -3.45 0.21 16.83
N VAL A 298 -3.86 -1.04 16.59
CA VAL A 298 -3.95 -1.63 15.23
C VAL A 298 -5.34 -2.20 15.00
N LEU A 299 -5.96 -1.80 13.89
CA LEU A 299 -7.17 -2.42 13.36
C LEU A 299 -6.80 -3.38 12.24
N VAL A 300 -7.25 -4.63 12.29
CA VAL A 300 -7.06 -5.61 11.22
C VAL A 300 -8.41 -5.91 10.58
N LEU A 301 -8.59 -5.44 9.35
CA LEU A 301 -9.80 -5.62 8.54
C LEU A 301 -9.54 -6.67 7.46
N TRP A 302 -10.49 -7.56 7.23
CA TRP A 302 -10.45 -8.47 6.07
C TRP A 302 -11.86 -8.94 5.70
N GLY A 303 -12.05 -9.26 4.42
CA GLY A 303 -13.26 -9.93 3.96
C GLY A 303 -13.22 -11.42 4.32
N ARG A 304 -14.34 -11.99 4.78
CA ARG A 304 -14.41 -13.44 5.09
C ARG A 304 -14.31 -14.32 3.85
N ASP A 305 -14.66 -13.78 2.69
CA ASP A 305 -14.60 -14.46 1.39
C ASP A 305 -13.25 -14.21 0.66
N ASP A 306 -12.26 -13.61 1.32
CA ASP A 306 -10.94 -13.33 0.75
C ASP A 306 -10.08 -14.61 0.65
N PRO A 307 -9.78 -15.14 -0.56
CA PRO A 307 -8.95 -16.31 -0.75
C PRO A 307 -7.45 -16.03 -0.71
N LEU A 308 -7.05 -14.75 -0.69
CA LEU A 308 -5.64 -14.34 -0.78
C LEU A 308 -4.99 -14.13 0.59
N VAL A 309 -5.77 -14.19 1.68
CA VAL A 309 -5.26 -14.09 3.05
C VAL A 309 -5.58 -15.36 3.85
N ASP A 310 -4.68 -15.77 4.72
CA ASP A 310 -4.97 -16.82 5.69
C ASP A 310 -5.67 -16.20 6.92
N THR A 311 -7.00 -16.32 6.94
CA THR A 311 -7.86 -15.75 8.00
C THR A 311 -7.51 -16.31 9.39
N THR A 312 -7.00 -17.55 9.48
CA THR A 312 -6.52 -18.14 10.73
C THR A 312 -5.29 -17.39 11.23
N SER A 313 -4.33 -17.12 10.36
CA SER A 313 -3.14 -16.33 10.68
C SER A 313 -3.49 -14.88 11.05
N LEU A 314 -4.41 -14.24 10.33
CA LEU A 314 -4.86 -12.89 10.66
C LEU A 314 -5.51 -12.84 12.06
N THR A 315 -6.36 -13.79 12.37
CA THR A 315 -6.96 -13.93 13.71
C THR A 315 -5.89 -14.13 14.79
N GLN A 316 -4.83 -14.89 14.49
CA GLN A 316 -3.70 -15.08 15.42
C GLN A 316 -2.90 -13.79 15.58
N HIS A 317 -2.61 -13.06 14.50
CA HIS A 317 -1.93 -11.76 14.55
C HIS A 317 -2.70 -10.75 15.39
N ALA A 318 -4.03 -10.72 15.25
CA ALA A 318 -4.91 -9.83 15.99
C ALA A 318 -5.04 -10.14 17.49
N ARG A 319 -4.37 -11.20 18.00
CA ARG A 319 -4.24 -11.45 19.44
C ARG A 319 -3.12 -10.64 20.11
N ARG A 320 -2.33 -9.89 19.33
CA ARG A 320 -1.33 -8.98 19.90
C ARG A 320 -2.00 -7.89 20.74
N PRO A 321 -1.38 -7.44 21.83
CA PRO A 321 -1.90 -6.33 22.61
C PRO A 321 -2.15 -5.09 21.72
N GLY A 322 -3.30 -4.45 21.87
CA GLY A 322 -3.68 -3.27 21.10
C GLY A 322 -4.14 -3.54 19.65
N TRP A 323 -4.22 -4.81 19.23
CA TRP A 323 -4.71 -5.21 17.91
C TRP A 323 -6.18 -5.61 17.97
N THR A 324 -7.00 -5.06 17.08
CA THR A 324 -8.46 -5.30 17.01
C THR A 324 -8.82 -5.99 15.70
N PRO A 325 -9.36 -7.23 15.72
CA PRO A 325 -9.85 -7.91 14.52
C PRO A 325 -11.23 -7.41 14.11
N ARG A 326 -11.45 -7.22 12.82
CA ARG A 326 -12.75 -6.87 12.21
C ARG A 326 -12.93 -7.60 10.88
N PRO A 327 -13.38 -8.86 10.87
CA PRO A 327 -13.80 -9.53 9.65
C PRO A 327 -15.11 -8.94 9.14
N ILE A 328 -15.22 -8.75 7.83
CA ILE A 328 -16.42 -8.26 7.13
C ILE A 328 -17.02 -9.42 6.33
N ASP A 329 -18.32 -9.66 6.52
CA ASP A 329 -19.03 -10.73 5.84
C ASP A 329 -19.30 -10.38 4.37
N GLU A 330 -19.36 -11.40 3.52
CA GLU A 330 -19.71 -11.29 2.09
C GLU A 330 -18.82 -10.35 1.26
N VAL A 331 -17.56 -10.16 1.68
CA VAL A 331 -16.57 -9.30 1.02
C VAL A 331 -15.29 -10.09 0.80
N GLY A 332 -14.61 -9.84 -0.33
CA GLY A 332 -13.35 -10.45 -0.71
C GLY A 332 -12.13 -9.57 -0.41
N HIS A 333 -11.10 -9.79 -1.22
CA HIS A 333 -9.81 -9.08 -1.11
C HIS A 333 -9.91 -7.59 -1.49
N LEU A 334 -10.92 -7.24 -2.28
CA LEU A 334 -11.12 -5.88 -2.77
C LEU A 334 -11.91 -4.99 -1.78
N LEU A 335 -11.92 -5.33 -0.48
CA LEU A 335 -12.68 -4.66 0.57
C LEU A 335 -12.72 -3.12 0.47
N PRO A 336 -11.61 -2.37 0.21
CA PRO A 336 -11.66 -0.91 0.16
C PRO A 336 -12.48 -0.33 -1.00
N VAL A 337 -12.74 -1.11 -2.04
CA VAL A 337 -13.46 -0.69 -3.25
C VAL A 337 -14.74 -1.49 -3.48
N GLU A 338 -14.84 -2.68 -2.90
CA GLU A 338 -16.04 -3.51 -2.90
C GLU A 338 -17.06 -3.06 -1.86
N ALA A 339 -16.59 -2.62 -0.68
CA ALA A 339 -17.42 -2.17 0.45
C ALA A 339 -16.76 -0.99 1.18
N PRO A 340 -16.55 0.16 0.50
CA PRO A 340 -15.83 1.30 1.08
C PRO A 340 -16.55 1.92 2.28
N ASP A 341 -17.88 1.89 2.31
CA ASP A 341 -18.70 2.36 3.42
C ASP A 341 -18.50 1.51 4.68
N LEU A 342 -18.53 0.17 4.55
CA LEU A 342 -18.29 -0.76 5.67
C LEU A 342 -16.85 -0.64 6.18
N CYS A 343 -15.89 -0.46 5.27
CA CYS A 343 -14.50 -0.23 5.64
C CYS A 343 -14.36 1.05 6.48
N ALA A 344 -14.91 2.17 6.02
CA ALA A 344 -14.86 3.44 6.74
C ALA A 344 -15.65 3.41 8.06
N GLN A 345 -16.79 2.73 8.11
CA GLN A 345 -17.56 2.53 9.34
C GLN A 345 -16.74 1.77 10.40
N ALA A 346 -16.08 0.68 9.99
CA ALA A 346 -15.23 -0.08 10.90
C ALA A 346 -14.05 0.75 11.43
N VAL A 347 -13.45 1.59 10.59
CA VAL A 347 -12.40 2.53 10.99
C VAL A 347 -12.93 3.56 11.99
N GLY A 348 -14.08 4.18 11.72
CA GLY A 348 -14.68 5.18 12.61
C GLY A 348 -15.02 4.62 13.99
N GLN A 349 -15.60 3.41 14.03
CA GLN A 349 -15.89 2.73 15.28
C GLN A 349 -14.61 2.44 16.07
N TRP A 350 -13.59 1.91 15.40
CA TRP A 350 -12.32 1.61 16.04
C TRP A 350 -11.61 2.87 16.57
N LEU A 351 -11.62 4.00 15.84
CA LEU A 351 -11.06 5.26 16.32
C LEU A 351 -11.73 5.72 17.62
N THR A 352 -13.05 5.56 17.70
CA THR A 352 -13.81 5.90 18.91
C THR A 352 -13.45 4.97 20.06
N ASP A 353 -13.37 3.65 19.82
CA ASP A 353 -13.10 2.64 20.84
C ASP A 353 -11.65 2.70 21.35
N ALA A 354 -10.69 3.01 20.48
CA ALA A 354 -9.27 3.08 20.79
C ALA A 354 -8.80 4.43 21.36
N GLY A 355 -9.63 5.48 21.27
CA GLY A 355 -9.26 6.85 21.61
C GLY A 355 -8.12 7.38 20.72
N ALA A 356 -8.04 6.90 19.48
CA ALA A 356 -6.93 7.11 18.55
C ALA A 356 -7.15 8.34 17.63
#